data_b4cc8dda6b8a0e49eeee5a31ed7200d9
#
_entry.id   b4cc8dda6b8a0e49eeee5a31ed7200d9
#
_cell.length_a   1.000
_cell.length_b   1.000
_cell.length_c   1.000
_cell.angle_alpha   90.00
_cell.angle_beta   90.00
_cell.angle_gamma   90.00
#
_symmetry.space_group_name_H-M   'P 1'
#
loop_
_entity.id
_entity.type
_entity.pdbx_description
1 polymer ?
#
loop_
_entity_poly.entity_id
_entity_poly.type
_entity_poly.pdbx_seq_one_letter_code
_entity_poly.pdbx_strand_id
1 'polypeptide(L)'
;TQPCSSAASDVYKRQPEGSAHVLDIEGLKVPSIKFWSLWDDDKLIGCGALKILEKDHGEFKSIRLHDDFRNKGNGIKLIDHLFDEAKKLNIKRISIETGAGIFFKPARKLFDLCGFKPCKPFAHYKEDKNSIYLSKLINNT
;
A
#
# COMPACT_ATOMS: atom_id res chain seq x y z
N THR A 1 -16.84 4.03 -2.21
CA THR A 1 -15.68 3.70 -1.37
C THR A 1 -15.68 4.58 -0.14
N GLN A 2 -15.62 3.98 1.05
CA GLN A 2 -15.63 4.74 2.29
C GLN A 2 -14.22 4.96 2.82
N PRO A 3 -13.95 6.07 3.50
CA PRO A 3 -12.62 6.34 4.02
C PRO A 3 -12.23 5.36 5.13
N CYS A 4 -10.97 4.95 5.12
CA CYS A 4 -10.38 4.02 6.09
C CYS A 4 -9.40 4.78 6.98
N SER A 5 -9.89 5.87 7.60
CA SER A 5 -9.03 6.84 8.26
C SER A 5 -8.33 6.30 9.51
N SER A 6 -9.02 5.47 10.31
CA SER A 6 -8.42 4.92 11.53
C SER A 6 -7.26 3.97 11.22
N ALA A 7 -7.41 3.15 10.17
CA ALA A 7 -6.34 2.23 9.76
C ALA A 7 -5.11 3.00 9.26
N ALA A 8 -5.30 4.07 8.50
CA ALA A 8 -4.21 4.90 8.02
C ALA A 8 -3.48 5.57 9.19
N SER A 9 -4.23 6.05 10.20
CA SER A 9 -3.66 6.65 11.39
C SER A 9 -2.83 5.66 12.20
N ASP A 10 -3.30 4.41 12.33
CA ASP A 10 -2.57 3.37 13.04
C ASP A 10 -1.24 3.04 12.35
N VAL A 11 -1.22 2.95 11.02
CA VAL A 11 0.00 2.73 10.27
C VAL A 11 1.00 3.86 10.52
N TYR A 12 0.53 5.11 10.47
CA TYR A 12 1.37 6.28 10.71
C TYR A 12 2.01 6.23 12.10
N LYS A 13 1.23 5.92 13.15
CA LYS A 13 1.70 5.94 14.53
C LYS A 13 2.72 4.85 14.84
N ARG A 14 2.80 3.79 14.04
CA ARG A 14 3.68 2.65 14.30
C ARG A 14 5.00 2.70 13.57
N GLN A 15 5.23 3.72 12.73
CA GLN A 15 6.52 3.90 12.08
C GLN A 15 7.44 4.75 12.96
N PRO A 16 8.78 4.49 12.91
CA PRO A 16 9.73 5.33 13.64
C PRO A 16 9.63 6.79 13.20
N GLU A 17 9.84 7.69 14.15
CA GLU A 17 9.89 9.11 13.85
C GLU A 17 10.99 9.39 12.81
N GLY A 18 10.71 10.24 11.84
CA GLY A 18 11.61 10.55 10.74
C GLY A 18 11.58 9.57 9.59
N SER A 19 10.99 8.38 9.78
CA SER A 19 10.85 7.37 8.72
C SER A 19 9.39 7.13 8.33
N ALA A 20 8.46 7.92 8.85
CA ALA A 20 7.04 7.79 8.52
C ALA A 20 6.76 8.49 7.20
N HIS A 21 6.50 7.71 6.15
CA HIS A 21 6.21 8.20 4.81
C HIS A 21 4.75 8.00 4.42
N VAL A 22 3.89 7.59 5.37
CA VAL A 22 2.45 7.45 5.11
C VAL A 22 1.79 8.82 5.10
N LEU A 23 0.77 8.94 4.26
CA LEU A 23 0.00 10.17 4.15
C LEU A 23 -1.03 10.23 5.28
N ASP A 24 -1.29 11.43 5.78
CA ASP A 24 -2.42 11.65 6.68
C ASP A 24 -3.73 11.65 5.86
N ILE A 25 -4.86 11.81 6.55
CA ILE A 25 -6.18 11.76 5.89
C ILE A 25 -6.33 12.84 4.82
N GLU A 26 -5.83 14.05 5.09
CA GLU A 26 -5.92 15.13 4.11
C GLU A 26 -5.05 14.85 2.89
N GLY A 27 -3.86 14.27 3.08
CA GLY A 27 -3.00 13.85 1.97
C GLY A 27 -3.63 12.79 1.09
N LEU A 28 -4.47 11.92 1.65
CA LEU A 28 -5.17 10.88 0.89
C LEU A 28 -6.31 11.42 0.03
N LYS A 29 -6.72 12.67 0.24
CA LYS A 29 -7.83 13.28 -0.51
C LYS A 29 -7.40 14.03 -1.76
N VAL A 30 -6.09 14.14 -2.06
CA VAL A 30 -5.63 14.83 -3.26
C VAL A 30 -5.97 14.05 -4.53
N PRO A 31 -6.20 14.74 -5.68
CA PRO A 31 -6.66 14.08 -6.91
C PRO A 31 -5.71 13.01 -7.46
N SER A 32 -4.39 13.12 -7.22
CA SER A 32 -3.41 12.14 -7.67
C SER A 32 -3.42 10.84 -6.83
N ILE A 33 -4.23 10.79 -5.79
CA ILE A 33 -4.33 9.63 -4.91
C ILE A 33 -5.75 9.10 -4.93
N LYS A 34 -5.88 7.80 -5.17
CA LYS A 34 -7.15 7.09 -5.08
C LYS A 34 -7.10 6.17 -3.88
N PHE A 35 -8.18 6.11 -3.14
CA PHE A 35 -8.25 5.40 -1.88
C PHE A 35 -9.45 4.47 -1.88
N TRP A 36 -9.24 3.22 -1.47
CA TRP A 36 -10.29 2.22 -1.37
C TRP A 36 -10.34 1.62 0.02
N SER A 37 -11.53 1.25 0.45
CA SER A 37 -11.74 0.42 1.62
C SER A 37 -12.45 -0.86 1.20
N LEU A 38 -12.06 -1.96 1.84
CA LEU A 38 -12.62 -3.28 1.59
C LEU A 38 -13.54 -3.65 2.74
N TRP A 39 -14.78 -4.00 2.44
CA TRP A 39 -15.82 -4.29 3.42
C TRP A 39 -16.41 -5.67 3.21
N ASP A 40 -16.80 -6.32 4.30
CA ASP A 40 -17.63 -7.49 4.33
C ASP A 40 -18.91 -7.12 5.08
N ASP A 41 -19.99 -6.87 4.34
CA ASP A 41 -21.22 -6.23 4.86
C ASP A 41 -20.88 -4.91 5.56
N ASP A 42 -21.09 -4.82 6.87
CA ASP A 42 -20.79 -3.62 7.64
C ASP A 42 -19.43 -3.66 8.34
N LYS A 43 -18.63 -4.69 8.08
CA LYS A 43 -17.32 -4.87 8.71
C LYS A 43 -16.19 -4.40 7.80
N LEU A 44 -15.37 -3.48 8.28
CA LEU A 44 -14.20 -3.02 7.55
C LEU A 44 -13.09 -4.07 7.62
N ILE A 45 -12.73 -4.62 6.47
CA ILE A 45 -11.65 -5.62 6.37
C ILE A 45 -10.29 -4.95 6.24
N GLY A 46 -10.21 -3.91 5.41
CA GLY A 46 -8.94 -3.24 5.17
C GLY A 46 -9.07 -2.07 4.22
N CYS A 47 -7.93 -1.47 3.91
CA CYS A 47 -7.88 -0.33 3.01
C CYS A 47 -6.54 -0.29 2.26
N GLY A 48 -6.50 0.53 1.22
CA GLY A 48 -5.29 0.80 0.46
C GLY A 48 -5.46 2.00 -0.44
N ALA A 49 -4.35 2.63 -0.78
CA ALA A 49 -4.32 3.79 -1.65
C ALA A 49 -3.36 3.56 -2.81
N LEU A 50 -3.65 4.20 -3.92
CA LEU A 50 -2.78 4.26 -5.10
C LEU A 50 -2.46 5.72 -5.37
N LYS A 51 -1.17 6.05 -5.29
CA LYS A 51 -0.66 7.36 -5.69
C LYS A 51 -0.09 7.25 -7.10
N ILE A 52 -0.55 8.11 -8.00
CA ILE A 52 -0.01 8.15 -9.36
C ILE A 52 1.26 8.99 -9.34
N LEU A 53 2.40 8.35 -9.62
CA LEU A 53 3.72 9.01 -9.61
C LEU A 53 4.05 9.58 -10.98
N GLU A 54 3.82 8.79 -12.02
CA GLU A 54 4.05 9.15 -13.41
C GLU A 54 2.96 8.48 -14.25
N LYS A 55 2.98 8.69 -15.54
CA LYS A 55 1.95 8.20 -16.45
C LYS A 55 1.66 6.70 -16.29
N ASP A 56 2.69 5.90 -16.07
CA ASP A 56 2.57 4.43 -16.00
C ASP A 56 3.16 3.83 -14.73
N HIS A 57 3.48 4.67 -13.75
CA HIS A 57 4.09 4.23 -12.48
C HIS A 57 3.24 4.73 -11.30
N GLY A 58 2.81 3.80 -10.46
CA GLY A 58 2.04 4.11 -9.25
C GLY A 58 2.70 3.55 -8.00
N GLU A 59 2.28 4.06 -6.87
CA GLU A 59 2.73 3.61 -5.56
C GLU A 59 1.52 3.19 -4.74
N PHE A 60 1.54 1.97 -4.19
CA PHE A 60 0.56 1.57 -3.19
C PHE A 60 0.98 2.13 -1.84
N LYS A 61 0.04 2.78 -1.16
CA LYS A 61 0.25 3.41 0.14
C LYS A 61 -0.85 3.01 1.09
N SER A 62 -0.56 3.10 2.39
CA SER A 62 -1.56 2.95 3.45
C SER A 62 -2.33 1.64 3.36
N ILE A 63 -1.68 0.57 2.90
CA ILE A 63 -2.30 -0.76 2.87
C ILE A 63 -2.37 -1.28 4.30
N ARG A 64 -3.60 -1.62 4.72
CA ARG A 64 -3.85 -2.07 6.09
C ARG A 64 -5.00 -3.06 6.11
N LEU A 65 -4.83 -4.15 6.84
CA LEU A 65 -5.90 -5.08 7.16
C LEU A 65 -6.28 -4.92 8.62
N HIS A 66 -7.58 -5.00 8.90
CA HIS A 66 -8.07 -5.10 10.26
C HIS A 66 -7.57 -6.41 10.88
N ASP A 67 -7.18 -6.39 12.14
CA ASP A 67 -6.55 -7.52 12.82
C ASP A 67 -7.40 -8.80 12.74
N ASP A 68 -8.72 -8.68 12.83
CA ASP A 68 -9.63 -9.83 12.77
C ASP A 68 -9.63 -10.54 11.41
N PHE A 69 -9.10 -9.90 10.37
CA PHE A 69 -9.12 -10.43 9.01
C PHE A 69 -7.74 -10.79 8.47
N ARG A 70 -6.72 -10.76 9.31
CA ARG A 70 -5.36 -11.17 8.94
C ARG A 70 -5.26 -12.70 8.85
N ASN A 71 -4.32 -13.17 8.04
CA ASN A 71 -4.00 -14.61 7.88
C ASN A 71 -5.17 -15.44 7.34
N LYS A 72 -6.10 -14.80 6.61
CA LYS A 72 -7.26 -15.46 5.99
C LYS A 72 -7.34 -15.24 4.47
N GLY A 73 -6.23 -14.84 3.85
CA GLY A 73 -6.19 -14.55 2.42
C GLY A 73 -6.73 -13.19 2.02
N ASN A 74 -7.20 -12.38 2.94
CA ASN A 74 -7.77 -11.06 2.63
C ASN A 74 -6.73 -10.07 2.13
N GLY A 75 -5.47 -10.21 2.58
CA GLY A 75 -4.38 -9.36 2.09
C GLY A 75 -4.16 -9.55 0.60
N ILE A 76 -4.14 -10.78 0.13
CA ILE A 76 -3.98 -11.09 -1.29
C ILE A 76 -5.16 -10.53 -2.08
N LYS A 77 -6.39 -10.69 -1.58
CA LYS A 77 -7.59 -10.15 -2.23
C LYS A 77 -7.53 -8.64 -2.36
N LEU A 78 -7.10 -7.96 -1.30
CA LEU A 78 -6.96 -6.51 -1.31
C LEU A 78 -5.92 -6.05 -2.33
N ILE A 79 -4.74 -6.67 -2.33
CA ILE A 79 -3.67 -6.34 -3.28
C ILE A 79 -4.13 -6.62 -4.72
N ASP A 80 -4.78 -7.75 -4.98
CA ASP A 80 -5.30 -8.08 -6.31
C ASP A 80 -6.31 -7.04 -6.78
N HIS A 81 -7.20 -6.59 -5.90
CA HIS A 81 -8.16 -5.54 -6.23
C HIS A 81 -7.45 -4.23 -6.60
N LEU A 82 -6.43 -3.85 -5.81
CA LEU A 82 -5.65 -2.65 -6.10
C LEU A 82 -4.91 -2.76 -7.44
N PHE A 83 -4.39 -3.94 -7.77
CA PHE A 83 -3.78 -4.17 -9.09
C PHE A 83 -4.81 -4.03 -10.22
N ASP A 84 -6.02 -4.56 -10.04
CA ASP A 84 -7.07 -4.43 -11.04
C ASP A 84 -7.43 -2.97 -11.29
N GLU A 85 -7.52 -2.18 -10.22
CA GLU A 85 -7.79 -0.75 -10.34
C GLU A 85 -6.62 -0.01 -11.03
N ALA A 86 -5.39 -0.40 -10.72
CA ALA A 86 -4.21 0.19 -11.38
C ALA A 86 -4.19 -0.14 -12.88
N LYS A 87 -4.56 -1.37 -13.27
CA LYS A 87 -4.66 -1.74 -14.68
C LYS A 87 -5.66 -0.89 -15.42
N LYS A 88 -6.80 -0.59 -14.81
CA LYS A 88 -7.82 0.28 -15.42
C LYS A 88 -7.29 1.68 -15.69
N LEU A 89 -6.28 2.12 -14.96
CA LEU A 89 -5.63 3.42 -15.12
C LEU A 89 -4.40 3.36 -16.04
N ASN A 90 -4.15 2.21 -16.67
CA ASN A 90 -2.99 1.98 -17.54
C ASN A 90 -1.64 2.10 -16.81
N ILE A 91 -1.63 1.84 -15.51
CA ILE A 91 -0.40 1.76 -14.73
C ILE A 91 0.30 0.46 -15.09
N LYS A 92 1.63 0.51 -15.31
CA LYS A 92 2.42 -0.65 -15.70
C LYS A 92 3.38 -1.13 -14.63
N ARG A 93 3.66 -0.30 -13.65
CA ARG A 93 4.57 -0.62 -12.56
C ARG A 93 4.00 -0.09 -11.24
N ILE A 94 4.03 -0.92 -10.22
CA ILE A 94 3.66 -0.52 -8.87
C ILE A 94 4.87 -0.66 -7.97
N SER A 95 5.11 0.36 -7.16
CA SER A 95 6.16 0.35 -6.14
C SER A 95 5.56 0.56 -4.76
N ILE A 96 6.26 0.07 -3.75
CA ILE A 96 5.83 0.15 -2.35
C ILE A 96 7.04 0.54 -1.50
N GLU A 97 6.84 1.45 -0.55
CA GLU A 97 7.75 1.66 0.57
C GLU A 97 7.10 1.03 1.81
N THR A 98 7.82 0.20 2.53
CA THR A 98 7.34 -0.40 3.77
C THR A 98 8.45 -0.38 4.82
N GLY A 99 8.09 -0.59 6.09
CA GLY A 99 9.05 -0.57 7.16
C GLY A 99 9.95 -1.80 7.18
N ALA A 100 11.20 -1.61 7.60
CA ALA A 100 12.17 -2.69 7.78
C ALA A 100 12.02 -3.38 9.14
N GLY A 101 11.32 -2.77 10.10
CA GLY A 101 11.16 -3.29 11.44
C GLY A 101 10.30 -4.56 11.50
N ILE A 102 10.36 -5.22 12.66
CA ILE A 102 9.66 -6.49 12.86
C ILE A 102 8.13 -6.35 12.77
N PHE A 103 7.61 -5.18 13.13
CA PHE A 103 6.18 -4.91 13.02
C PHE A 103 5.67 -5.08 11.59
N PHE A 104 6.50 -4.74 10.60
CA PHE A 104 6.13 -4.80 9.18
C PHE A 104 6.47 -6.13 8.51
N LYS A 105 6.98 -7.10 9.26
CA LYS A 105 7.34 -8.40 8.69
C LYS A 105 6.15 -9.10 8.01
N PRO A 106 4.94 -9.12 8.60
CA PRO A 106 3.80 -9.72 7.91
C PRO A 106 3.45 -9.02 6.60
N ALA A 107 3.57 -7.69 6.56
CA ALA A 107 3.32 -6.94 5.33
C ALA A 107 4.34 -7.28 4.25
N ARG A 108 5.64 -7.35 4.62
CA ARG A 108 6.69 -7.73 3.66
C ARG A 108 6.46 -9.14 3.11
N LYS A 109 6.04 -10.07 3.96
CA LYS A 109 5.72 -11.43 3.52
C LYS A 109 4.56 -11.44 2.52
N LEU A 110 3.52 -10.64 2.79
CA LEU A 110 2.38 -10.51 1.89
C LEU A 110 2.82 -9.98 0.53
N PHE A 111 3.64 -8.92 0.52
CA PHE A 111 4.11 -8.33 -0.73
C PHE A 111 4.99 -9.31 -1.52
N ASP A 112 5.81 -10.06 -0.84
CA ASP A 112 6.62 -11.11 -1.49
C ASP A 112 5.73 -12.17 -2.15
N LEU A 113 4.69 -12.63 -1.44
CA LEU A 113 3.72 -13.57 -1.98
C LEU A 113 2.98 -13.00 -3.19
N CYS A 114 2.76 -11.70 -3.23
CA CYS A 114 2.10 -11.04 -4.36
C CYS A 114 3.05 -10.74 -5.52
N GLY A 115 4.32 -11.09 -5.40
CA GLY A 115 5.29 -10.98 -6.51
C GLY A 115 6.12 -9.71 -6.51
N PHE A 116 6.08 -8.90 -5.47
CA PHE A 116 6.95 -7.73 -5.35
C PHE A 116 8.39 -8.17 -5.10
N LYS A 117 9.33 -7.44 -5.68
CA LYS A 117 10.76 -7.68 -5.53
C LYS A 117 11.46 -6.43 -5.00
N PRO A 118 12.57 -6.59 -4.23
CA PRO A 118 13.33 -5.44 -3.79
C PRO A 118 13.79 -4.56 -4.95
N CYS A 119 13.75 -3.25 -4.73
CA CYS A 119 14.21 -2.27 -5.70
C CYS A 119 14.89 -1.11 -4.99
N LYS A 120 15.44 -0.18 -5.77
CA LYS A 120 16.02 1.05 -5.24
C LYS A 120 14.90 2.01 -4.81
N PRO A 121 15.19 3.00 -3.95
CA PRO A 121 14.22 4.05 -3.65
C PRO A 121 13.68 4.69 -4.92
N PHE A 122 12.40 4.98 -4.92
CA PHE A 122 11.69 5.56 -6.08
C PHE A 122 11.07 6.90 -5.68
N ALA A 123 10.59 7.65 -6.67
CA ALA A 123 10.01 8.97 -6.48
C ALA A 123 10.99 9.88 -5.73
N HIS A 124 10.54 10.51 -4.66
CA HIS A 124 11.38 11.39 -3.84
C HIS A 124 12.04 10.68 -2.66
N TYR A 125 11.83 9.37 -2.52
CA TYR A 125 12.41 8.62 -1.42
C TYR A 125 13.93 8.51 -1.53
N LYS A 126 14.59 8.44 -0.38
CA LYS A 126 16.04 8.23 -0.27
C LYS A 126 16.31 6.98 0.52
N GLU A 127 17.53 6.44 0.41
CA GLU A 127 17.94 5.31 1.22
C GLU A 127 17.69 5.60 2.70
N ASP A 128 17.01 4.67 3.36
CA ASP A 128 16.66 4.77 4.78
C ASP A 128 16.72 3.37 5.37
N LYS A 129 17.51 3.19 6.43
CA LYS A 129 17.66 1.89 7.09
C LYS A 129 16.35 1.36 7.67
N ASN A 130 15.37 2.24 7.88
CA ASN A 130 14.07 1.88 8.42
C ASN A 130 13.04 1.57 7.34
N SER A 131 13.42 1.65 6.06
CA SER A 131 12.52 1.43 4.94
C SER A 131 13.04 0.37 3.98
N ILE A 132 12.10 -0.34 3.38
CA ILE A 132 12.35 -1.31 2.31
C ILE A 132 11.52 -0.88 1.12
N TYR A 133 12.12 -0.92 -0.07
CA TYR A 133 11.50 -0.52 -1.32
C TYR A 133 11.28 -1.74 -2.19
N LEU A 134 10.06 -1.89 -2.70
CA LEU A 134 9.65 -3.04 -3.50
C LEU A 134 8.96 -2.57 -4.76
N SER A 135 9.02 -3.38 -5.81
CA SER A 135 8.39 -3.04 -7.08
C SER A 135 7.90 -4.29 -7.79
N LYS A 136 6.84 -4.12 -8.59
CA LYS A 136 6.31 -5.18 -9.43
C LYS A 136 5.77 -4.57 -10.72
N LEU A 137 6.06 -5.22 -11.85
CA LEU A 137 5.46 -4.85 -13.13
C LEU A 137 4.08 -5.49 -13.23
N ILE A 138 3.12 -4.73 -13.77
CA ILE A 138 1.79 -5.23 -14.03
C ILE A 138 1.79 -5.85 -15.42
N ASN A 139 1.41 -7.13 -15.48
CA ASN A 139 1.26 -7.82 -16.74
C ASN A 139 -0.15 -7.58 -17.29
N ASN A 140 -0.26 -6.92 -18.43
CA ASN A 140 -1.54 -6.53 -19.03
C ASN A 140 -2.03 -7.50 -20.09
N THR A 141 -1.48 -8.70 -20.17
CA THR A 141 -1.97 -9.72 -21.10
C THR A 141 -3.18 -10.46 -20.56
#